data_83267aef9bea57657eecb3966ad5bd2a
#
_entry.id   83267aef9bea57657eecb3966ad5bd2a
#
_cell.length_a   1.000
_cell.length_b   1.000
_cell.length_c   1.000
_cell.angle_alpha   90.00
_cell.angle_beta   90.00
_cell.angle_gamma   90.00
#
_symmetry.space_group_name_H-M   'P 1'
#
loop_
_entity.id
_entity.type
_entity.pdbx_description
1 polymer ?
#
loop_
_entity_poly.entity_id
_entity_poly.type
_entity_poly.pdbx_seq_one_letter_code
_entity_poly.pdbx_strand_id
1 'polypeptide(L)'
;MSTAVSDALLEPTRRPVAVATLTDVIDAEVSDKSGFGGTAVKAGYAAAKKLGGNFVTSATDRLLPQFAGALDPFWATKGEQPFGAHLAAQPDAAADALLAVTDAKAASTSHTSAAKVYGSLRGKAKEHVVAALPRLGAAVERLVP
;
A
#
# COMPACT_ATOMS: atom_id res chain seq x y z
N MET A 1 -3.09 24.49 9.73
CA MET A 1 -2.84 23.77 8.47
C MET A 1 -2.63 22.30 8.75
N SER A 2 -3.36 21.45 8.07
CA SER A 2 -3.13 20.02 8.21
C SER A 2 -1.87 19.63 7.44
N THR A 3 -1.06 18.75 8.03
CA THR A 3 0.14 18.22 7.39
C THR A 3 -0.28 17.23 6.30
N ALA A 4 0.29 17.35 5.11
CA ALA A 4 0.04 16.38 4.05
C ALA A 4 0.63 15.02 4.42
N VAL A 5 0.08 13.95 3.83
CA VAL A 5 0.57 12.60 4.09
C VAL A 5 2.05 12.48 3.70
N SER A 6 2.42 13.00 2.52
CA SER A 6 3.81 12.94 2.08
C SER A 6 4.76 13.67 3.02
N ASP A 7 4.36 14.85 3.54
CA ASP A 7 5.20 15.59 4.48
C ASP A 7 5.41 14.81 5.78
N ALA A 8 4.36 14.16 6.27
CA ALA A 8 4.42 13.42 7.53
C ALA A 8 5.20 12.12 7.39
N LEU A 9 4.88 11.31 6.37
CA LEU A 9 5.47 9.98 6.25
C LEU A 9 6.92 10.00 5.77
N LEU A 10 7.33 11.05 5.08
CA LEU A 10 8.69 11.16 4.56
C LEU A 10 9.62 11.93 5.50
N GLU A 11 9.10 12.45 6.60
CA GLU A 11 9.93 13.08 7.62
C GLU A 11 10.93 12.05 8.15
N PRO A 12 12.25 12.37 8.25
CA PRO A 12 13.28 11.37 8.52
C PRO A 12 13.08 10.52 9.78
N THR A 13 12.55 11.09 10.85
CA THR A 13 12.31 10.33 12.08
C THR A 13 11.06 9.48 12.02
N ARG A 14 10.11 9.84 11.15
CA ARG A 14 8.84 9.14 11.03
C ARG A 14 8.87 8.07 9.94
N ARG A 15 9.70 8.25 8.93
CA ARG A 15 9.76 7.32 7.79
C ARG A 15 10.01 5.87 8.18
N PRO A 16 10.96 5.52 9.07
CA PRO A 16 11.12 4.13 9.46
C PRO A 16 9.90 3.53 10.14
N VAL A 17 9.22 4.32 10.95
CA VAL A 17 7.97 3.88 11.62
C VAL A 17 6.87 3.69 10.56
N ALA A 18 6.79 4.59 9.60
CA ALA A 18 5.81 4.49 8.51
C ALA A 18 6.03 3.22 7.69
N VAL A 19 7.27 2.92 7.32
CA VAL A 19 7.59 1.70 6.58
C VAL A 19 7.21 0.46 7.38
N ALA A 20 7.55 0.40 8.65
CA ALA A 20 7.20 -0.73 9.51
C ALA A 20 5.69 -0.89 9.65
N THR A 21 4.98 0.21 9.87
CA THR A 21 3.52 0.20 10.03
C THR A 21 2.82 -0.29 8.76
N LEU A 22 3.26 0.21 7.61
CA LEU A 22 2.66 -0.18 6.33
C LEU A 22 3.00 -1.63 5.96
N THR A 23 4.19 -2.10 6.31
CA THR A 23 4.55 -3.51 6.14
C THR A 23 3.64 -4.39 6.99
N ASP A 24 3.34 -3.98 8.23
CA ASP A 24 2.40 -4.69 9.11
C ASP A 24 0.99 -4.72 8.51
N VAL A 25 0.54 -3.64 7.86
CA VAL A 25 -0.74 -3.60 7.16
C VAL A 25 -0.77 -4.67 6.05
N ILE A 26 0.31 -4.75 5.27
CA ILE A 26 0.42 -5.76 4.21
C ILE A 26 0.33 -7.17 4.81
N ASP A 27 1.11 -7.44 5.85
CA ASP A 27 1.10 -8.75 6.52
C ASP A 27 -0.28 -9.11 7.03
N ALA A 28 -0.97 -8.17 7.68
CA ALA A 28 -2.29 -8.39 8.24
C ALA A 28 -3.33 -8.66 7.13
N GLU A 29 -3.27 -7.90 6.04
CA GLU A 29 -4.18 -8.10 4.92
C GLU A 29 -3.97 -9.47 4.27
N VAL A 30 -2.72 -9.89 4.08
CA VAL A 30 -2.42 -11.20 3.52
C VAL A 30 -2.91 -12.31 4.44
N SER A 31 -2.69 -12.17 5.75
CA SER A 31 -3.12 -13.17 6.74
C SER A 31 -4.63 -13.31 6.80
N ASP A 32 -5.38 -12.24 6.57
CA ASP A 32 -6.83 -12.24 6.65
C ASP A 32 -7.51 -12.76 5.37
N LYS A 33 -6.76 -12.98 4.29
CA LYS A 33 -7.35 -13.47 3.03
C LYS A 33 -7.75 -14.94 3.16
N SER A 34 -8.86 -15.30 2.50
CA SER A 34 -9.38 -16.66 2.48
C SER A 34 -9.96 -16.95 1.09
N GLY A 35 -10.25 -18.24 0.81
CA GLY A 35 -10.77 -18.67 -0.48
C GLY A 35 -9.70 -18.67 -1.56
N PHE A 36 -10.12 -18.82 -2.83
CA PHE A 36 -9.19 -18.91 -3.96
C PHE A 36 -8.37 -17.62 -4.13
N GLY A 37 -9.00 -16.46 -4.06
CA GLY A 37 -8.30 -15.19 -4.14
C GLY A 37 -7.28 -15.04 -3.03
N GLY A 38 -7.64 -15.46 -1.81
CA GLY A 38 -6.75 -15.43 -0.67
C GLY A 38 -5.57 -16.37 -0.84
N THR A 39 -5.79 -17.56 -1.40
CA THR A 39 -4.72 -18.52 -1.66
C THR A 39 -3.70 -17.95 -2.65
N ALA A 40 -4.17 -17.32 -3.73
CA ALA A 40 -3.29 -16.69 -4.72
C ALA A 40 -2.48 -15.55 -4.11
N VAL A 41 -3.10 -14.71 -3.28
CA VAL A 41 -2.41 -13.61 -2.61
C VAL A 41 -1.33 -14.14 -1.66
N LYS A 42 -1.66 -15.16 -0.86
CA LYS A 42 -0.68 -15.75 0.07
C LYS A 42 0.49 -16.39 -0.67
N ALA A 43 0.22 -17.08 -1.78
CA ALA A 43 1.26 -17.69 -2.60
C ALA A 43 2.16 -16.62 -3.23
N GLY A 44 1.58 -15.54 -3.75
CA GLY A 44 2.33 -14.44 -4.32
C GLY A 44 3.18 -13.71 -3.29
N TYR A 45 2.63 -13.51 -2.10
CA TYR A 45 3.36 -12.88 -1.00
C TYR A 45 4.54 -13.75 -0.55
N ALA A 46 4.33 -15.05 -0.43
CA ALA A 46 5.40 -15.98 -0.10
C ALA A 46 6.50 -15.97 -1.17
N ALA A 47 6.11 -15.91 -2.45
CA ALA A 47 7.07 -15.80 -3.55
C ALA A 47 7.86 -14.49 -3.47
N ALA A 48 7.20 -13.38 -3.14
CA ALA A 48 7.87 -12.09 -2.97
C ALA A 48 8.90 -12.15 -1.84
N LYS A 49 8.56 -12.80 -0.72
CA LYS A 49 9.51 -12.95 0.39
C LYS A 49 10.74 -13.76 0.01
N LYS A 50 10.61 -14.69 -0.94
CA LYS A 50 11.74 -15.48 -1.43
C LYS A 50 12.73 -14.67 -2.26
N LEU A 51 12.34 -13.48 -2.73
CA LEU A 51 13.23 -12.58 -3.46
C LEU A 51 14.29 -11.94 -2.55
N GLY A 52 14.11 -12.04 -1.25
CA GLY A 52 15.03 -11.53 -0.24
C GLY A 52 14.29 -11.30 1.06
N GLY A 53 14.95 -11.51 2.20
CA GLY A 53 14.33 -11.38 3.52
C GLY A 53 13.70 -10.02 3.78
N ASN A 54 14.26 -8.96 3.15
CA ASN A 54 13.80 -7.59 3.33
C ASN A 54 13.08 -7.03 2.10
N PHE A 55 12.71 -7.89 1.14
CA PHE A 55 12.19 -7.40 -0.15
C PHE A 55 10.95 -6.54 0.03
N VAL A 56 9.96 -7.01 0.79
CA VAL A 56 8.69 -6.28 0.99
C VAL A 56 8.94 -4.96 1.70
N THR A 57 9.75 -4.98 2.76
CA THR A 57 10.09 -3.76 3.51
C THR A 57 10.85 -2.77 2.64
N SER A 58 11.82 -3.23 1.88
CA SER A 58 12.60 -2.37 0.98
C SER A 58 11.74 -1.77 -0.13
N ALA A 59 10.83 -2.57 -0.71
CA ALA A 59 9.92 -2.08 -1.73
C ALA A 59 8.97 -1.03 -1.16
N THR A 60 8.47 -1.26 0.06
CA THR A 60 7.60 -0.29 0.75
C THR A 60 8.34 1.02 0.95
N ASP A 61 9.59 0.98 1.43
CA ASP A 61 10.38 2.19 1.63
C ASP A 61 10.63 2.94 0.32
N ARG A 62 11.00 2.22 -0.74
CA ARG A 62 11.28 2.83 -2.04
C ARG A 62 10.06 3.49 -2.66
N LEU A 63 8.89 2.90 -2.48
CA LEU A 63 7.66 3.40 -3.08
C LEU A 63 6.92 4.38 -2.17
N LEU A 64 7.37 4.55 -0.93
CA LEU A 64 6.68 5.41 0.03
C LEU A 64 6.43 6.82 -0.48
N PRO A 65 7.40 7.52 -1.13
CA PRO A 65 7.12 8.85 -1.65
C PRO A 65 5.95 8.89 -2.64
N GLN A 66 5.90 7.93 -3.54
CA GLN A 66 4.85 7.85 -4.55
C GLN A 66 3.50 7.49 -3.94
N PHE A 67 3.48 6.54 -3.00
CA PHE A 67 2.24 6.17 -2.29
C PHE A 67 1.71 7.34 -1.46
N ALA A 68 2.58 8.01 -0.72
CA ALA A 68 2.18 9.16 0.08
C ALA A 68 1.64 10.27 -0.81
N GLY A 69 2.29 10.54 -1.93
CA GLY A 69 1.83 11.53 -2.90
C GLY A 69 0.47 11.17 -3.48
N ALA A 70 0.23 9.88 -3.74
CA ALA A 70 -1.07 9.41 -4.24
C ALA A 70 -2.18 9.60 -3.21
N LEU A 71 -1.87 9.53 -1.94
CA LEU A 71 -2.83 9.70 -0.86
C LEU A 71 -3.09 11.16 -0.50
N ASP A 72 -2.17 12.08 -0.83
CA ASP A 72 -2.32 13.50 -0.47
C ASP A 72 -3.65 14.11 -0.92
N PRO A 73 -4.13 13.91 -2.17
CA PRO A 73 -5.42 14.49 -2.57
C PRO A 73 -6.59 13.97 -1.73
N PHE A 74 -6.56 12.69 -1.35
CA PHE A 74 -7.61 12.12 -0.51
C PHE A 74 -7.56 12.67 0.91
N TRP A 75 -6.35 12.85 1.44
CA TRP A 75 -6.17 13.46 2.76
C TRP A 75 -6.72 14.88 2.78
N ALA A 76 -6.46 15.64 1.71
CA ALA A 76 -6.90 17.04 1.61
C ALA A 76 -8.43 17.18 1.61
N THR A 77 -9.14 16.16 1.12
CA THR A 77 -10.60 16.22 0.98
C THR A 77 -11.36 15.49 2.09
N LYS A 78 -10.67 14.85 3.02
CA LYS A 78 -11.35 14.03 4.03
C LYS A 78 -12.14 14.87 5.06
N GLY A 79 -11.75 16.10 5.29
CA GLY A 79 -12.36 16.92 6.33
C GLY A 79 -12.17 16.29 7.70
N GLU A 80 -13.27 16.11 8.44
CA GLU A 80 -13.25 15.51 9.77
C GLU A 80 -13.50 14.00 9.75
N GLN A 81 -13.69 13.39 8.56
CA GLN A 81 -13.90 11.95 8.46
C GLN A 81 -12.63 11.18 8.82
N PRO A 82 -12.78 9.98 9.45
CA PRO A 82 -11.64 9.07 9.54
C PRO A 82 -11.11 8.74 8.15
N PHE A 83 -9.81 8.71 8.00
CA PHE A 83 -9.20 8.58 6.68
C PHE A 83 -9.55 7.24 6.02
N GLY A 84 -9.58 6.15 6.80
CA GLY A 84 -10.00 4.85 6.28
C GLY A 84 -11.41 4.86 5.72
N ALA A 85 -12.34 5.51 6.42
CA ALA A 85 -13.72 5.65 5.96
C ALA A 85 -13.80 6.49 4.69
N HIS A 86 -13.01 7.56 4.62
CA HIS A 86 -12.98 8.44 3.45
C HIS A 86 -12.46 7.70 2.21
N LEU A 87 -11.40 6.91 2.36
CA LEU A 87 -10.89 6.10 1.25
C LEU A 87 -11.90 5.03 0.83
N ALA A 88 -12.53 4.36 1.79
CA ALA A 88 -13.51 3.32 1.52
C ALA A 88 -14.78 3.86 0.85
N ALA A 89 -15.09 5.14 1.03
CA ALA A 89 -16.22 5.79 0.38
C ALA A 89 -16.00 6.03 -1.12
N GLN A 90 -14.74 5.99 -1.58
CA GLN A 90 -14.37 6.15 -2.99
C GLN A 90 -13.36 5.08 -3.39
N PRO A 91 -13.79 3.80 -3.31
CA PRO A 91 -12.84 2.69 -3.40
C PRO A 91 -12.15 2.58 -4.75
N ASP A 92 -12.87 2.83 -5.84
CA ASP A 92 -12.26 2.74 -7.17
C ASP A 92 -11.16 3.78 -7.37
N ALA A 93 -11.45 5.03 -7.02
CA ALA A 93 -10.47 6.11 -7.19
C ALA A 93 -9.24 5.88 -6.32
N ALA A 94 -9.44 5.49 -5.06
CA ALA A 94 -8.35 5.25 -4.13
C ALA A 94 -7.49 4.05 -4.58
N ALA A 95 -8.14 2.95 -4.95
CA ALA A 95 -7.41 1.75 -5.40
C ALA A 95 -6.64 2.02 -6.69
N ASP A 96 -7.25 2.71 -7.64
CA ASP A 96 -6.60 3.04 -8.92
C ASP A 96 -5.40 3.95 -8.71
N ALA A 97 -5.49 4.92 -7.81
CA ALA A 97 -4.36 5.80 -7.49
C ALA A 97 -3.17 5.02 -6.92
N LEU A 98 -3.44 4.09 -6.02
CA LEU A 98 -2.39 3.27 -5.42
C LEU A 98 -1.80 2.28 -6.42
N LEU A 99 -2.64 1.64 -7.23
CA LEU A 99 -2.19 0.68 -8.23
C LEU A 99 -1.40 1.35 -9.35
N ALA A 100 -1.68 2.60 -9.66
CA ALA A 100 -0.88 3.34 -10.64
C ALA A 100 0.58 3.42 -10.22
N VAL A 101 0.85 3.55 -8.92
CA VAL A 101 2.21 3.57 -8.38
C VAL A 101 2.91 2.23 -8.61
N THR A 102 2.25 1.13 -8.27
CA THR A 102 2.84 -0.21 -8.42
C THR A 102 2.93 -0.62 -9.89
N ASP A 103 1.96 -0.26 -10.71
CA ASP A 103 2.00 -0.52 -12.15
C ASP A 103 3.21 0.17 -12.81
N ALA A 104 3.45 1.43 -12.46
CA ALA A 104 4.59 2.17 -12.98
C ALA A 104 5.92 1.54 -12.55
N LYS A 105 6.00 1.10 -11.30
CA LYS A 105 7.20 0.42 -10.79
C LYS A 105 7.42 -0.91 -11.48
N ALA A 106 6.38 -1.69 -11.68
CA ALA A 106 6.49 -2.99 -12.35
C ALA A 106 6.96 -2.82 -13.80
N ALA A 107 6.49 -1.75 -14.47
CA ALA A 107 6.88 -1.47 -15.85
C ALA A 107 8.35 -1.03 -15.97
N SER A 108 8.92 -0.43 -14.93
CA SER A 108 10.27 0.15 -14.97
C SER A 108 11.31 -0.65 -14.19
N THR A 109 10.90 -1.67 -13.43
CA THR A 109 11.83 -2.40 -12.58
C THR A 109 12.75 -3.31 -13.39
N SER A 110 14.02 -3.40 -12.98
CA SER A 110 14.95 -4.39 -13.51
C SER A 110 14.81 -5.74 -12.81
N HIS A 111 13.99 -5.82 -11.77
CA HIS A 111 13.79 -7.03 -10.98
C HIS A 111 12.70 -7.89 -11.62
N THR A 112 13.09 -8.73 -12.58
CA THR A 112 12.13 -9.50 -13.40
C THR A 112 11.26 -10.46 -12.59
N SER A 113 11.81 -11.08 -11.53
CA SER A 113 11.03 -11.97 -10.67
C SER A 113 9.93 -11.21 -9.94
N ALA A 114 10.23 -10.01 -9.45
CA ALA A 114 9.23 -9.15 -8.79
C ALA A 114 8.13 -8.74 -9.78
N ALA A 115 8.49 -8.36 -10.99
CA ALA A 115 7.53 -8.00 -12.02
C ALA A 115 6.60 -9.17 -12.38
N LYS A 116 7.14 -10.39 -12.43
CA LYS A 116 6.35 -11.59 -12.68
C LYS A 116 5.35 -11.88 -11.57
N VAL A 117 5.79 -11.78 -10.32
CA VAL A 117 4.91 -11.97 -9.15
C VAL A 117 3.78 -10.94 -9.20
N TYR A 118 4.13 -9.69 -9.43
CA TYR A 118 3.14 -8.61 -9.52
C TYR A 118 2.13 -8.88 -10.64
N GLY A 119 2.61 -9.27 -11.82
CA GLY A 119 1.76 -9.56 -12.97
C GLY A 119 0.75 -10.68 -12.69
N SER A 120 1.17 -11.71 -11.95
CA SER A 120 0.28 -12.82 -11.61
C SER A 120 -0.81 -12.40 -10.63
N LEU A 121 -0.58 -11.35 -9.82
CA LEU A 121 -1.54 -10.86 -8.84
C LEU A 121 -2.41 -9.71 -9.37
N ARG A 122 -1.99 -9.06 -10.46
CA ARG A 122 -2.59 -7.79 -10.92
C ARG A 122 -4.09 -7.90 -11.22
N GLY A 123 -4.51 -9.04 -11.78
CA GLY A 123 -5.91 -9.24 -12.14
C GLY A 123 -6.88 -9.14 -10.96
N LYS A 124 -6.43 -9.50 -9.76
CA LYS A 124 -7.23 -9.43 -8.53
C LYS A 124 -6.77 -8.34 -7.58
N ALA A 125 -5.71 -7.61 -7.94
CA ALA A 125 -5.09 -6.64 -7.05
C ALA A 125 -6.06 -5.55 -6.60
N LYS A 126 -6.91 -5.05 -7.50
CA LYS A 126 -7.85 -4.00 -7.17
C LYS A 126 -8.81 -4.41 -6.06
N GLU A 127 -9.33 -5.63 -6.12
CA GLU A 127 -10.22 -6.16 -5.07
C GLU A 127 -9.53 -6.18 -3.71
N HIS A 128 -8.28 -6.60 -3.70
CA HIS A 128 -7.52 -6.69 -2.45
C HIS A 128 -7.14 -5.32 -1.91
N VAL A 129 -6.81 -4.36 -2.80
CA VAL A 129 -6.53 -2.99 -2.38
C VAL A 129 -7.77 -2.35 -1.79
N VAL A 130 -8.92 -2.51 -2.45
CA VAL A 130 -10.20 -1.99 -1.93
C VAL A 130 -10.46 -2.55 -0.52
N ALA A 131 -10.26 -3.84 -0.31
CA ALA A 131 -10.46 -4.47 0.99
C ALA A 131 -9.49 -3.92 2.05
N ALA A 132 -8.31 -3.48 1.64
CA ALA A 132 -7.29 -2.96 2.54
C ALA A 132 -7.48 -1.48 2.91
N LEU A 133 -8.32 -0.74 2.18
CA LEU A 133 -8.44 0.72 2.36
C LEU A 133 -8.77 1.13 3.80
N PRO A 134 -9.72 0.48 4.50
CA PRO A 134 -9.99 0.88 5.89
C PRO A 134 -8.77 0.72 6.81
N ARG A 135 -8.07 -0.40 6.69
CA ARG A 135 -6.88 -0.66 7.52
C ARG A 135 -5.73 0.28 7.16
N LEU A 136 -5.52 0.48 5.85
CA LEU A 136 -4.49 1.39 5.36
C LEU A 136 -4.76 2.82 5.85
N GLY A 137 -6.00 3.29 5.69
CA GLY A 137 -6.36 4.64 6.10
C GLY A 137 -6.18 4.87 7.59
N ALA A 138 -6.57 3.89 8.41
CA ALA A 138 -6.40 3.97 9.86
C ALA A 138 -4.91 4.03 10.23
N ALA A 139 -4.08 3.24 9.56
CA ALA A 139 -2.64 3.24 9.80
C ALA A 139 -2.00 4.59 9.43
N VAL A 140 -2.35 5.13 8.27
CA VAL A 140 -1.84 6.43 7.83
C VAL A 140 -2.27 7.53 8.79
N GLU A 141 -3.52 7.51 9.23
CA GLU A 141 -4.04 8.51 10.15
C GLU A 141 -3.27 8.53 11.47
N ARG A 142 -2.87 7.35 11.96
CA ARG A 142 -2.04 7.26 13.17
C ARG A 142 -0.64 7.83 12.96
N LEU A 143 -0.14 7.83 11.73
CA LEU A 143 1.21 8.30 11.40
C LEU A 143 1.27 9.81 11.16
N VAL A 144 0.16 10.41 10.76
CA VAL A 144 0.09 11.86 10.51
C VAL A 144 -0.31 12.55 11.81
N PRO A 145 0.49 13.54 12.27
CA PRO A 145 0.19 14.25 13.53
C PRO A 145 -1.08 15.09 13.47
#